data_e2afb15492710d3e7bd24b26d943c2e3
#
_entry.id   e2afb15492710d3e7bd24b26d943c2e3
#
_cell.length_a   1.000
_cell.length_b   1.000
_cell.length_c   1.000
_cell.angle_alpha   90.00
_cell.angle_beta   90.00
_cell.angle_gamma   90.00
#
_symmetry.space_group_name_H-M   'P 1'
#
loop_
_entity.id
_entity.type
_entity.pdbx_description
1 polymer ?
#
loop_
_entity_poly.entity_id
_entity_poly.type
_entity_poly.pdbx_seq_one_letter_code
_entity_poly.pdbx_strand_id
1 'polypeptide(L)'
;MRADLVAKYKLGGLTAWTLGMEDPAAMDLIREVALKMAQAKVLSVLTSDKTVSPYARAINLSGEFKQITLEGTSPAVSLPVEIKGKSVGDDVWRTLGTVDTGPDGKFTAPILLGKPTTIKLVTKETWDRAESVSNEIAIQIDRTISLSAPGTMKNGAPFEISGVVRPRSAGATVSLMKYTAGAWKSVATATTDEQGGFTFAISGEKRSIVRYQVLVQSDAIWRQVAAPEFSIIIR
;
A
#
# COMPACT_ATOMS: atom_id res chain seq x y z
N MET A 1 -32.58 -27.62 -24.74
CA MET A 1 -33.63 -26.67 -25.10
C MET A 1 -34.12 -25.81 -23.91
N ARG A 2 -34.81 -26.35 -22.88
CA ARG A 2 -35.20 -25.52 -21.71
C ARG A 2 -33.99 -25.16 -20.80
N ALA A 3 -33.07 -26.07 -20.64
CA ALA A 3 -31.85 -25.84 -19.88
C ALA A 3 -30.96 -24.74 -20.48
N ASP A 4 -30.89 -24.60 -21.83
CA ASP A 4 -30.18 -23.53 -22.49
C ASP A 4 -30.74 -22.14 -22.17
N LEU A 5 -32.04 -22.05 -21.87
CA LEU A 5 -32.68 -20.80 -21.44
C LEU A 5 -32.18 -20.35 -20.07
N VAL A 6 -31.94 -21.29 -19.16
CA VAL A 6 -31.40 -21.00 -17.82
C VAL A 6 -30.02 -20.34 -17.94
N ALA A 7 -29.14 -20.90 -18.78
CA ALA A 7 -27.83 -20.31 -19.06
C ALA A 7 -27.95 -18.96 -19.81
N LYS A 8 -28.81 -18.90 -20.83
CA LYS A 8 -29.02 -17.68 -21.65
C LYS A 8 -29.54 -16.50 -20.82
N TYR A 9 -30.51 -16.75 -19.93
CA TYR A 9 -31.13 -15.70 -19.13
C TYR A 9 -30.57 -15.62 -17.72
N LYS A 10 -29.51 -16.39 -17.44
CA LYS A 10 -28.81 -16.38 -16.14
C LYS A 10 -29.76 -16.59 -14.97
N LEU A 11 -30.63 -17.56 -15.11
CA LEU A 11 -31.61 -17.92 -14.06
C LEU A 11 -30.92 -18.70 -12.95
N GLY A 12 -31.40 -18.57 -11.71
CA GLY A 12 -30.81 -19.19 -10.51
C GLY A 12 -30.87 -20.72 -10.45
N GLY A 13 -31.48 -21.40 -11.45
CA GLY A 13 -31.56 -22.84 -11.51
C GLY A 13 -32.68 -23.37 -12.40
N LEU A 14 -32.76 -24.71 -12.47
CA LEU A 14 -33.79 -25.46 -13.17
C LEU A 14 -34.48 -26.41 -12.17
N THR A 15 -35.81 -26.45 -12.15
CA THR A 15 -36.57 -27.45 -11.40
C THR A 15 -37.19 -28.45 -12.35
N ALA A 16 -36.94 -29.74 -12.15
CA ALA A 16 -37.61 -30.81 -12.88
C ALA A 16 -38.69 -31.42 -12.01
N TRP A 17 -39.88 -31.64 -12.61
CA TRP A 17 -40.99 -32.32 -11.95
C TRP A 17 -40.92 -33.81 -12.26
N THR A 18 -40.94 -34.64 -11.22
CA THR A 18 -40.91 -36.12 -11.26
C THR A 18 -39.52 -36.70 -11.57
N LEU A 19 -38.83 -37.14 -10.51
CA LEU A 19 -37.59 -37.92 -10.60
C LEU A 19 -37.93 -39.34 -11.10
N GLY A 20 -37.13 -39.87 -12.00
CA GLY A 20 -37.21 -41.26 -12.48
C GLY A 20 -37.96 -41.47 -13.79
N MET A 21 -38.38 -40.40 -14.47
CA MET A 21 -38.97 -40.44 -15.81
C MET A 21 -38.10 -39.75 -16.86
N GLU A 22 -36.86 -39.43 -16.50
CA GLU A 22 -35.90 -38.74 -17.39
C GLU A 22 -35.31 -39.74 -18.40
N ASP A 23 -35.24 -39.32 -19.65
CA ASP A 23 -34.39 -39.96 -20.64
C ASP A 23 -32.91 -39.85 -20.16
N PRO A 24 -32.14 -40.95 -20.06
CA PRO A 24 -30.73 -40.92 -19.72
C PRO A 24 -29.92 -39.90 -20.52
N ALA A 25 -30.24 -39.72 -21.80
CA ALA A 25 -29.62 -38.70 -22.66
C ALA A 25 -29.92 -37.24 -22.22
N ALA A 26 -31.06 -37.01 -21.55
CA ALA A 26 -31.42 -35.69 -21.04
C ALA A 26 -30.54 -35.29 -19.85
N MET A 27 -30.07 -36.25 -19.05
CA MET A 27 -29.19 -35.99 -17.89
C MET A 27 -27.83 -35.47 -18.33
N ASP A 28 -27.27 -35.99 -19.43
CA ASP A 28 -26.01 -35.51 -19.98
C ASP A 28 -26.13 -34.05 -20.48
N LEU A 29 -27.22 -33.70 -21.13
CA LEU A 29 -27.52 -32.34 -21.56
C LEU A 29 -27.70 -31.38 -20.36
N ILE A 30 -28.40 -31.81 -19.32
CA ILE A 30 -28.56 -31.03 -18.09
C ILE A 30 -27.25 -30.80 -17.41
N ARG A 31 -26.40 -31.85 -17.34
CA ARG A 31 -25.05 -31.76 -16.78
C ARG A 31 -24.16 -30.80 -17.55
N GLU A 32 -24.21 -30.85 -18.89
CA GLU A 32 -23.45 -29.91 -19.75
C GLU A 32 -23.86 -28.46 -19.50
N VAL A 33 -25.17 -28.20 -19.40
CA VAL A 33 -25.69 -26.86 -19.09
C VAL A 33 -25.32 -26.42 -17.68
N ALA A 34 -25.41 -27.32 -16.69
CA ALA A 34 -25.01 -27.04 -15.31
C ALA A 34 -23.52 -26.67 -15.23
N LEU A 35 -22.66 -27.34 -15.99
CA LEU A 35 -21.24 -27.00 -16.08
C LEU A 35 -21.00 -25.64 -16.73
N LYS A 36 -21.80 -25.24 -17.73
CA LYS A 36 -21.76 -23.90 -18.34
C LYS A 36 -22.26 -22.79 -17.38
N MET A 37 -23.07 -23.17 -16.38
CA MET A 37 -23.56 -22.27 -15.33
C MET A 37 -22.65 -22.22 -14.09
N ALA A 38 -21.63 -23.08 -14.01
CA ALA A 38 -20.69 -23.05 -12.92
C ALA A 38 -20.02 -21.67 -12.81
N GLN A 39 -19.85 -21.20 -11.59
CA GLN A 39 -19.16 -19.94 -11.35
C GLN A 39 -17.78 -19.92 -12.01
N ALA A 40 -17.48 -18.85 -12.73
CA ALA A 40 -16.16 -18.63 -13.28
C ALA A 40 -15.14 -18.46 -12.13
N LYS A 41 -14.03 -19.19 -12.20
CA LYS A 41 -12.90 -18.93 -11.30
C LYS A 41 -12.25 -17.61 -11.70
N VAL A 42 -12.02 -16.73 -10.73
CA VAL A 42 -11.34 -15.46 -10.95
C VAL A 42 -9.88 -15.57 -10.47
N LEU A 43 -8.96 -15.28 -11.36
CA LEU A 43 -7.54 -15.09 -11.04
C LEU A 43 -7.26 -13.61 -10.91
N SER A 44 -6.57 -13.23 -9.84
CA SER A 44 -6.23 -11.83 -9.56
C SER A 44 -4.74 -11.68 -9.25
N VAL A 45 -4.14 -10.63 -9.82
CA VAL A 45 -2.75 -10.25 -9.57
C VAL A 45 -2.71 -8.77 -9.19
N LEU A 46 -2.05 -8.46 -8.08
CA LEU A 46 -1.78 -7.10 -7.63
C LEU A 46 -0.32 -6.74 -7.91
N THR A 47 -0.10 -5.54 -8.44
CA THR A 47 1.21 -4.90 -8.59
C THR A 47 1.18 -3.47 -8.09
N SER A 48 2.36 -2.89 -7.83
CA SER A 48 2.51 -1.49 -7.42
C SER A 48 3.68 -0.86 -8.18
N ASP A 49 3.58 0.42 -8.51
CA ASP A 49 4.67 1.19 -9.11
C ASP A 49 5.87 1.36 -8.16
N LYS A 50 5.62 1.28 -6.85
CA LYS A 50 6.63 1.42 -5.79
C LYS A 50 6.29 0.55 -4.59
N THR A 51 7.30 0.00 -3.95
CA THR A 51 7.19 -0.70 -2.66
C THR A 51 7.62 0.17 -1.48
N VAL A 52 8.20 1.33 -1.77
CA VAL A 52 8.62 2.34 -0.78
C VAL A 52 8.17 3.71 -1.26
N SER A 53 7.49 4.48 -0.41
CA SER A 53 7.06 5.85 -0.71
C SER A 53 7.27 6.77 0.50
N PRO A 54 7.64 8.05 0.29
CA PRO A 54 7.60 9.03 1.36
C PRO A 54 6.17 9.27 1.84
N TYR A 55 6.02 9.61 3.12
CA TYR A 55 4.74 10.00 3.68
C TYR A 55 4.06 11.12 2.86
N ALA A 56 2.74 11.05 2.73
CA ALA A 56 1.91 11.97 1.95
C ALA A 56 2.20 11.98 0.43
N ARG A 57 2.77 10.91 -0.10
CA ARG A 57 2.91 10.66 -1.54
C ARG A 57 2.07 9.46 -1.95
N ALA A 58 1.26 9.63 -2.99
CA ALA A 58 0.49 8.54 -3.56
C ALA A 58 1.40 7.52 -4.26
N ILE A 59 0.96 6.29 -4.25
CA ILE A 59 1.47 5.17 -5.06
C ILE A 59 0.37 4.70 -5.99
N ASN A 60 0.71 4.12 -7.13
CA ASN A 60 -0.26 3.56 -8.06
C ASN A 60 -0.30 2.04 -7.88
N LEU A 61 -1.46 1.53 -7.53
CA LEU A 61 -1.77 0.10 -7.54
C LEU A 61 -2.34 -0.27 -8.89
N SER A 62 -1.92 -1.40 -9.44
CA SER A 62 -2.52 -1.97 -10.64
C SER A 62 -2.96 -3.39 -10.36
N GLY A 63 -4.16 -3.74 -10.79
CA GLY A 63 -4.73 -5.08 -10.70
C GLY A 63 -5.02 -5.64 -12.07
N GLU A 64 -4.79 -6.94 -12.25
CA GLU A 64 -5.20 -7.70 -13.43
C GLU A 64 -6.08 -8.86 -12.97
N PHE A 65 -7.25 -8.99 -13.60
CA PHE A 65 -8.26 -10.00 -13.31
C PHE A 65 -8.64 -10.76 -14.55
N LYS A 66 -8.58 -12.08 -14.46
CA LYS A 66 -8.99 -13.01 -15.52
C LYS A 66 -10.02 -13.97 -14.98
N GLN A 67 -11.05 -14.23 -15.73
CA GLN A 67 -12.01 -15.28 -15.45
C GLN A 67 -11.71 -16.53 -16.27
N ILE A 68 -11.83 -17.69 -15.64
CA ILE A 68 -11.68 -19.00 -16.28
C ILE A 68 -13.05 -19.65 -16.28
N THR A 69 -13.52 -19.97 -17.48
CA THR A 69 -14.74 -20.73 -17.76
C THR A 69 -14.41 -22.00 -18.52
N LEU A 70 -15.40 -22.81 -18.85
CA LEU A 70 -15.23 -23.95 -19.74
C LEU A 70 -14.80 -23.55 -21.17
N GLU A 71 -15.13 -22.32 -21.57
CA GLU A 71 -14.78 -21.78 -22.90
C GLU A 71 -13.35 -21.24 -22.96
N GLY A 72 -12.66 -21.14 -21.81
CA GLY A 72 -11.29 -20.66 -21.71
C GLY A 72 -11.11 -19.50 -20.74
N THR A 73 -10.02 -18.77 -20.93
CA THR A 73 -9.62 -17.63 -20.09
C THR A 73 -9.91 -16.33 -20.82
N SER A 74 -10.60 -15.41 -20.17
CA SER A 74 -10.91 -14.07 -20.67
C SER A 74 -10.72 -12.99 -19.61
N PRO A 75 -10.64 -11.70 -19.98
CA PRO A 75 -10.64 -10.61 -19.00
C PRO A 75 -11.91 -10.62 -18.13
N ALA A 76 -11.77 -10.37 -16.83
CA ALA A 76 -12.92 -10.17 -15.94
C ALA A 76 -13.32 -8.68 -15.97
N VAL A 77 -14.25 -8.35 -16.85
CA VAL A 77 -14.70 -6.98 -17.14
C VAL A 77 -15.72 -6.50 -16.10
N SER A 78 -15.68 -5.21 -15.75
CA SER A 78 -16.63 -4.55 -14.81
C SER A 78 -16.78 -5.32 -13.51
N LEU A 79 -15.68 -5.86 -13.00
CA LEU A 79 -15.62 -6.61 -11.76
C LEU A 79 -15.37 -5.64 -10.60
N PRO A 80 -16.27 -5.53 -9.60
CA PRO A 80 -16.03 -4.74 -8.41
C PRO A 80 -14.90 -5.34 -7.57
N VAL A 81 -13.86 -4.56 -7.31
CA VAL A 81 -12.67 -4.97 -6.56
C VAL A 81 -12.55 -4.13 -5.31
N GLU A 82 -12.46 -4.77 -4.14
CA GLU A 82 -12.12 -4.11 -2.88
C GLU A 82 -10.59 -4.12 -2.69
N ILE A 83 -10.01 -2.94 -2.50
CA ILE A 83 -8.62 -2.79 -2.10
C ILE A 83 -8.58 -2.89 -0.57
N LYS A 84 -8.01 -3.96 -0.05
CA LYS A 84 -7.87 -4.21 1.39
C LYS A 84 -6.46 -3.87 1.84
N GLY A 85 -6.34 -3.19 2.98
CA GLY A 85 -5.06 -2.87 3.61
C GLY A 85 -5.04 -3.28 5.08
N LYS A 86 -3.87 -3.75 5.53
CA LYS A 86 -3.55 -4.01 6.93
C LYS A 86 -2.27 -3.25 7.28
N SER A 87 -2.41 -2.16 8.04
CA SER A 87 -1.27 -1.33 8.45
C SER A 87 -0.46 -2.02 9.55
N VAL A 88 0.81 -1.71 9.63
CA VAL A 88 1.67 -2.19 10.72
C VAL A 88 1.08 -1.75 12.06
N GLY A 89 0.94 -2.71 12.98
CA GLY A 89 0.29 -2.54 14.28
C GLY A 89 -1.22 -2.77 14.29
N ASP A 90 -1.84 -3.02 13.13
CA ASP A 90 -3.26 -3.40 13.04
C ASP A 90 -3.40 -4.91 12.80
N ASP A 91 -4.39 -5.54 13.44
CA ASP A 91 -4.69 -6.97 13.25
C ASP A 91 -5.78 -7.21 12.19
N VAL A 92 -6.48 -6.16 11.76
CA VAL A 92 -7.67 -6.25 10.92
C VAL A 92 -7.42 -5.66 9.53
N TRP A 93 -7.90 -6.38 8.51
CA TRP A 93 -7.97 -5.88 7.15
C TRP A 93 -9.10 -4.85 7.01
N ARG A 94 -8.78 -3.66 6.52
CA ARG A 94 -9.75 -2.58 6.25
C ARG A 94 -9.87 -2.34 4.76
N THR A 95 -11.06 -1.98 4.30
CA THR A 95 -11.25 -1.52 2.91
C THR A 95 -10.69 -0.11 2.79
N LEU A 96 -9.70 0.05 1.90
CA LEU A 96 -9.06 1.33 1.58
C LEU A 96 -9.77 2.04 0.42
N GLY A 97 -10.44 1.28 -0.43
CA GLY A 97 -11.21 1.78 -1.57
C GLY A 97 -11.81 0.65 -2.38
N THR A 98 -12.62 1.01 -3.35
CA THR A 98 -13.21 0.10 -4.34
C THR A 98 -12.97 0.66 -5.74
N VAL A 99 -12.83 -0.23 -6.71
CA VAL A 99 -12.60 0.12 -8.11
C VAL A 99 -13.18 -0.99 -9.00
N ASP A 100 -13.68 -0.66 -10.18
CA ASP A 100 -14.11 -1.64 -11.16
C ASP A 100 -13.02 -1.89 -12.19
N THR A 101 -12.92 -3.13 -12.68
CA THR A 101 -12.01 -3.48 -13.77
C THR A 101 -12.52 -2.94 -15.10
N GLY A 102 -11.60 -2.50 -15.94
CA GLY A 102 -11.87 -2.04 -17.30
C GLY A 102 -12.19 -3.19 -18.28
N PRO A 103 -12.37 -2.86 -19.57
CA PRO A 103 -12.67 -3.83 -20.62
C PRO A 103 -11.58 -4.89 -20.82
N ASP A 104 -10.37 -4.61 -20.42
CA ASP A 104 -9.21 -5.51 -20.46
C ASP A 104 -9.01 -6.31 -19.16
N GLY A 105 -9.95 -6.21 -18.22
CA GLY A 105 -9.88 -6.85 -16.91
C GLY A 105 -8.86 -6.21 -15.96
N LYS A 106 -8.41 -4.98 -16.24
CA LYS A 106 -7.39 -4.29 -15.44
C LYS A 106 -7.93 -3.01 -14.83
N PHE A 107 -7.23 -2.56 -13.79
CA PHE A 107 -7.38 -1.21 -13.26
C PHE A 107 -6.03 -0.64 -12.81
N THR A 108 -5.96 0.68 -12.71
CA THR A 108 -4.90 1.40 -12.00
C THR A 108 -5.54 2.46 -11.13
N ALA A 109 -5.18 2.49 -9.85
CA ALA A 109 -5.73 3.43 -8.89
C ALA A 109 -4.64 4.01 -8.00
N PRO A 110 -4.60 5.34 -7.81
CA PRO A 110 -3.72 5.98 -6.83
C PRO A 110 -4.24 5.70 -5.41
N ILE A 111 -3.34 5.38 -4.49
CA ILE A 111 -3.65 5.21 -3.08
C ILE A 111 -2.69 6.03 -2.22
N LEU A 112 -3.21 6.65 -1.16
CA LEU A 112 -2.44 7.37 -0.18
C LEU A 112 -2.43 6.59 1.13
N LEU A 113 -1.25 6.19 1.59
CA LEU A 113 -1.07 5.44 2.82
C LEU A 113 -0.47 6.31 3.92
N GLY A 114 -1.06 6.24 5.10
CA GLY A 114 -0.59 6.97 6.29
C GLY A 114 0.48 6.24 7.10
N LYS A 115 0.63 4.92 6.89
CA LYS A 115 1.57 4.02 7.61
C LYS A 115 2.05 2.92 6.66
N PRO A 116 3.13 2.21 6.98
CA PRO A 116 3.49 0.96 6.30
C PRO A 116 2.31 -0.01 6.32
N THR A 117 1.92 -0.53 5.16
CA THR A 117 0.66 -1.27 4.98
C THR A 117 0.85 -2.43 4.00
N THR A 118 0.37 -3.61 4.36
CA THR A 118 0.22 -4.73 3.44
C THR A 118 -1.12 -4.61 2.73
N ILE A 119 -1.12 -4.78 1.42
CA ILE A 119 -2.29 -4.60 0.56
C ILE A 119 -2.60 -5.90 -0.18
N LYS A 120 -3.88 -6.19 -0.36
CA LYS A 120 -4.41 -7.22 -1.26
C LYS A 120 -5.70 -6.75 -1.92
N LEU A 121 -6.06 -7.40 -3.01
CA LEU A 121 -7.33 -7.20 -3.70
C LEU A 121 -8.28 -8.34 -3.36
N VAL A 122 -9.54 -8.02 -3.18
CA VAL A 122 -10.60 -9.00 -2.90
C VAL A 122 -11.78 -8.70 -3.81
N THR A 123 -12.29 -9.73 -4.48
CA THR A 123 -13.58 -9.67 -5.17
C THR A 123 -14.55 -10.59 -4.46
N LYS A 124 -15.77 -10.14 -4.24
CA LYS A 124 -16.79 -10.96 -3.60
C LYS A 124 -17.35 -11.98 -4.58
N GLU A 125 -17.78 -13.10 -4.02
CA GLU A 125 -18.55 -14.08 -4.76
C GLU A 125 -19.84 -13.46 -5.31
N THR A 126 -20.15 -13.82 -6.54
CA THR A 126 -21.43 -13.52 -7.20
C THR A 126 -22.02 -14.82 -7.73
N TRP A 127 -23.25 -14.79 -8.23
CA TRP A 127 -23.88 -15.99 -8.80
C TRP A 127 -23.11 -16.58 -10.00
N ASP A 128 -22.32 -15.77 -10.73
CA ASP A 128 -21.57 -16.17 -11.94
C ASP A 128 -20.04 -16.19 -11.75
N ARG A 129 -19.52 -15.74 -10.60
CA ARG A 129 -18.09 -15.65 -10.33
C ARG A 129 -17.76 -16.03 -8.89
N ALA A 130 -16.73 -16.83 -8.71
CA ALA A 130 -16.18 -17.16 -7.40
C ALA A 130 -15.42 -15.98 -6.78
N GLU A 131 -15.36 -15.93 -5.46
CA GLU A 131 -14.49 -15.02 -4.73
C GLU A 131 -13.03 -15.16 -5.21
N SER A 132 -12.30 -14.05 -5.26
CA SER A 132 -10.88 -14.06 -5.54
C SER A 132 -10.12 -13.16 -4.58
N VAL A 133 -8.95 -13.63 -4.16
CA VAL A 133 -7.99 -12.87 -3.36
C VAL A 133 -6.66 -12.88 -4.08
N SER A 134 -6.07 -11.70 -4.30
CA SER A 134 -4.77 -11.55 -4.96
C SER A 134 -3.60 -11.94 -4.04
N ASN A 135 -2.39 -11.91 -4.60
CA ASN A 135 -1.17 -11.82 -3.81
C ASN A 135 -1.18 -10.57 -2.91
N GLU A 136 -0.41 -10.62 -1.83
CA GLU A 136 -0.19 -9.51 -0.92
C GLU A 136 1.08 -8.74 -1.31
N ILE A 137 1.05 -7.41 -1.18
CA ILE A 137 2.21 -6.54 -1.36
C ILE A 137 2.39 -5.68 -0.12
N ALA A 138 3.58 -5.72 0.47
CA ALA A 138 3.95 -4.82 1.56
C ALA A 138 4.48 -3.50 0.99
N ILE A 139 3.85 -2.41 1.37
CA ILE A 139 4.26 -1.05 1.02
C ILE A 139 4.86 -0.39 2.24
N GLN A 140 6.13 0.00 2.14
CA GLN A 140 6.83 0.77 3.15
C GLN A 140 6.56 2.26 2.95
N ILE A 141 6.14 2.95 4.01
CA ILE A 141 6.01 4.41 4.03
C ILE A 141 7.11 4.98 4.91
N ASP A 142 7.90 5.89 4.36
CA ASP A 142 8.98 6.55 5.08
C ASP A 142 8.49 7.88 5.68
N ARG A 143 8.93 8.15 6.91
CA ARG A 143 8.79 9.48 7.50
C ARG A 143 9.49 10.52 6.64
N THR A 144 8.96 11.73 6.58
CA THR A 144 9.62 12.87 5.92
C THR A 144 10.08 13.86 6.98
N ILE A 145 11.22 14.50 6.73
CA ILE A 145 11.87 15.44 7.64
C ILE A 145 12.01 16.76 6.90
N SER A 146 11.44 17.82 7.47
CA SER A 146 11.67 19.20 7.02
C SER A 146 12.62 19.87 8.01
N LEU A 147 13.66 20.53 7.55
CA LEU A 147 14.71 21.14 8.37
C LEU A 147 14.73 22.67 8.19
N SER A 148 15.05 23.35 9.27
CA SER A 148 15.43 24.76 9.33
C SER A 148 16.78 24.87 10.06
N ALA A 149 17.80 25.38 9.37
CA ALA A 149 19.14 25.54 9.91
C ALA A 149 19.78 26.81 9.32
N PRO A 150 20.65 27.52 10.07
CA PRO A 150 21.37 28.67 9.53
C PRO A 150 22.44 28.21 8.53
N GLY A 151 22.61 28.96 7.45
CA GLY A 151 23.70 28.67 6.48
C GLY A 151 25.07 29.16 6.94
N THR A 152 25.11 30.19 7.79
CA THR A 152 26.36 30.82 8.29
C THR A 152 26.21 31.28 9.73
N MET A 153 27.24 31.04 10.57
CA MET A 153 27.27 31.41 11.97
C MET A 153 28.61 32.06 12.35
N LYS A 154 28.58 32.84 13.42
CA LYS A 154 29.82 33.40 14.01
C LYS A 154 30.56 32.32 14.82
N ASN A 155 31.88 32.38 14.82
CA ASN A 155 32.72 31.47 15.60
C ASN A 155 32.33 31.47 17.08
N GLY A 156 32.05 30.30 17.63
CA GLY A 156 31.67 30.10 19.01
C GLY A 156 30.23 30.55 19.39
N ALA A 157 29.48 31.16 18.49
CA ALA A 157 28.13 31.60 18.76
C ALA A 157 27.15 30.39 18.82
N PRO A 158 26.19 30.41 19.73
CA PRO A 158 25.14 29.38 19.75
C PRO A 158 24.18 29.55 18.56
N PHE A 159 23.65 28.43 18.09
CA PHE A 159 22.62 28.37 17.05
C PHE A 159 21.69 27.19 17.24
N GLU A 160 20.58 27.21 16.55
CA GLU A 160 19.60 26.13 16.59
C GLU A 160 19.44 25.48 15.22
N ILE A 161 19.24 24.16 15.24
CA ILE A 161 18.78 23.37 14.11
C ILE A 161 17.42 22.80 14.53
N SER A 162 16.38 23.15 13.82
CA SER A 162 15.03 22.70 14.10
C SER A 162 14.39 21.99 12.91
N GLY A 163 13.31 21.29 13.15
CA GLY A 163 12.60 20.63 12.06
C GLY A 163 11.30 20.00 12.49
N VAL A 164 10.63 19.40 11.51
CA VAL A 164 9.38 18.67 11.71
C VAL A 164 9.46 17.32 11.03
N VAL A 165 9.13 16.27 11.76
CA VAL A 165 8.95 14.89 11.27
C VAL A 165 7.48 14.68 10.91
N ARG A 166 7.22 14.04 9.79
CA ARG A 166 5.86 13.67 9.38
C ARG A 166 5.76 12.16 9.11
N PRO A 167 4.64 11.47 9.46
CA PRO A 167 3.47 12.03 10.15
C PRO A 167 3.83 12.62 11.50
N ARG A 168 3.06 13.61 11.94
CA ARG A 168 3.26 14.27 13.24
C ARG A 168 2.93 13.31 14.36
N SER A 169 3.87 13.14 15.29
CA SER A 169 3.68 12.37 16.52
C SER A 169 4.75 12.76 17.54
N ALA A 170 4.38 12.74 18.82
CA ALA A 170 5.34 12.89 19.89
C ALA A 170 6.19 11.64 20.07
N GLY A 171 7.38 11.81 20.66
CA GLY A 171 8.21 10.71 21.14
C GLY A 171 9.13 10.05 20.11
N ALA A 172 9.16 10.48 18.86
CA ALA A 172 10.13 9.96 17.91
C ALA A 172 11.53 10.47 18.25
N THR A 173 12.50 9.57 18.39
CA THR A 173 13.88 9.93 18.68
C THR A 173 14.57 10.46 17.41
N VAL A 174 15.11 11.66 17.50
CA VAL A 174 15.83 12.34 16.44
C VAL A 174 17.28 12.55 16.88
N SER A 175 18.24 12.19 16.02
CA SER A 175 19.66 12.35 16.27
C SER A 175 20.27 13.35 15.28
N LEU A 176 21.03 14.31 15.79
CA LEU A 176 21.88 15.17 14.97
C LEU A 176 23.24 14.49 14.79
N MET A 177 23.57 14.20 13.56
CA MET A 177 24.85 13.62 13.17
C MET A 177 25.77 14.72 12.62
N LYS A 178 27.03 14.70 13.06
CA LYS A 178 28.09 15.57 12.57
C LYS A 178 29.15 14.74 11.87
N TYR A 179 29.58 15.14 10.70
CA TYR A 179 30.67 14.48 9.99
C TYR A 179 32.01 14.92 10.56
N THR A 180 32.76 13.99 11.15
CA THR A 180 34.05 14.27 11.79
C THR A 180 35.02 13.11 11.56
N ALA A 181 36.25 13.42 11.14
CA ALA A 181 37.30 12.43 10.90
C ALA A 181 36.87 11.25 10.00
N GLY A 182 36.15 11.54 8.91
CA GLY A 182 35.77 10.53 7.93
C GLY A 182 34.46 9.73 8.30
N ALA A 183 33.81 10.06 9.42
CA ALA A 183 32.63 9.32 9.88
C ALA A 183 31.52 10.24 10.43
N TRP A 184 30.30 9.77 10.35
CA TRP A 184 29.14 10.40 11.00
C TRP A 184 29.09 10.01 12.48
N LYS A 185 29.06 11.00 13.37
CA LYS A 185 28.94 10.81 14.82
C LYS A 185 27.72 11.55 15.33
N SER A 186 26.95 10.92 16.23
CA SER A 186 25.85 11.58 16.92
C SER A 186 26.41 12.60 17.91
N VAL A 187 25.94 13.85 17.79
CA VAL A 187 26.38 14.96 18.66
C VAL A 187 25.26 15.51 19.52
N ALA A 188 24.01 15.26 19.17
CA ALA A 188 22.84 15.62 19.97
C ALA A 188 21.68 14.68 19.67
N THR A 189 20.75 14.55 20.63
CA THR A 189 19.50 13.82 20.47
C THR A 189 18.35 14.69 20.99
N ALA A 190 17.19 14.58 20.36
CA ALA A 190 15.95 15.20 20.79
C ALA A 190 14.79 14.23 20.56
N THR A 191 13.65 14.51 21.16
CA THR A 191 12.39 13.81 20.89
C THR A 191 11.41 14.78 20.22
N THR A 192 10.58 14.27 19.32
CA THR A 192 9.53 15.10 18.72
C THR A 192 8.42 15.41 19.72
N ASP A 193 7.84 16.60 19.59
CA ASP A 193 6.60 17.00 20.26
C ASP A 193 5.35 16.46 19.53
N GLU A 194 4.16 16.80 20.01
CA GLU A 194 2.87 16.41 19.41
C GLU A 194 2.70 16.91 17.97
N GLN A 195 3.40 18.00 17.62
CA GLN A 195 3.38 18.58 16.28
C GLN A 195 4.46 17.97 15.37
N GLY A 196 5.21 16.99 15.89
CA GLY A 196 6.36 16.38 15.21
C GLY A 196 7.60 17.28 15.19
N GLY A 197 7.58 18.39 15.92
CA GLY A 197 8.66 19.36 16.03
C GLY A 197 9.81 18.85 16.87
N PHE A 198 11.03 19.26 16.52
CA PHE A 198 12.25 19.03 17.31
C PHE A 198 13.22 20.18 17.14
N THR A 199 14.10 20.39 18.14
CA THR A 199 15.12 21.42 18.11
C THR A 199 16.42 20.91 18.75
N PHE A 200 17.55 21.23 18.15
CA PHE A 200 18.88 21.04 18.70
C PHE A 200 19.53 22.40 18.95
N ALA A 201 19.95 22.66 20.17
CA ALA A 201 20.78 23.79 20.53
C ALA A 201 22.26 23.39 20.43
N ILE A 202 23.02 24.08 19.58
CA ILE A 202 24.43 23.80 19.29
C ILE A 202 25.25 25.02 19.70
N SER A 203 26.38 24.76 20.33
CA SER A 203 27.32 25.81 20.76
C SER A 203 28.77 25.34 20.64
N GLY A 204 29.69 26.31 20.67
CA GLY A 204 31.14 26.03 20.70
C GLY A 204 31.77 25.59 19.40
N GLU A 205 31.06 25.69 18.27
CA GLU A 205 31.65 25.37 16.94
C GLU A 205 32.73 26.37 16.56
N LYS A 206 33.90 25.84 16.18
CA LYS A 206 35.02 26.63 15.73
C LYS A 206 34.96 26.93 14.23
N ARG A 207 35.63 27.96 13.80
CA ARG A 207 35.75 28.40 12.41
C ARG A 207 36.07 27.21 11.48
N SER A 208 35.08 26.82 10.64
CA SER A 208 35.16 25.70 9.73
C SER A 208 33.89 25.61 8.87
N ILE A 209 33.84 24.67 7.94
CA ILE A 209 32.61 24.21 7.31
C ILE A 209 32.24 22.89 8.00
N VAL A 210 31.10 22.89 8.68
CA VAL A 210 30.61 21.72 9.43
C VAL A 210 29.46 21.09 8.67
N ARG A 211 29.55 19.76 8.45
CA ARG A 211 28.50 18.97 7.78
C ARG A 211 27.66 18.27 8.84
N TYR A 212 26.36 18.40 8.69
CA TYR A 212 25.36 17.77 9.54
C TYR A 212 24.37 16.94 8.75
N GLN A 213 23.77 15.97 9.42
CA GLN A 213 22.65 15.18 8.95
C GLN A 213 21.70 14.90 10.13
N VAL A 214 20.41 14.97 9.88
CA VAL A 214 19.40 14.60 10.88
C VAL A 214 18.89 13.21 10.57
N LEU A 215 18.84 12.37 11.60
CA LEU A 215 18.42 10.98 11.54
C LEU A 215 17.25 10.76 12.49
N VAL A 216 16.11 10.30 11.98
CA VAL A 216 14.99 9.84 12.80
C VAL A 216 15.15 8.34 13.01
N GLN A 217 15.24 7.90 14.26
CA GLN A 217 15.47 6.50 14.60
C GLN A 217 14.24 5.64 14.24
N SER A 218 14.49 4.35 14.04
CA SER A 218 13.41 3.36 13.86
C SER A 218 12.64 3.17 15.17
N ASP A 219 11.37 2.82 15.04
CA ASP A 219 10.51 2.37 16.13
C ASP A 219 9.68 1.14 15.68
N ALA A 220 8.64 0.78 16.42
CA ALA A 220 7.82 -0.40 16.13
C ALA A 220 7.07 -0.33 14.80
N ILE A 221 6.83 0.88 14.26
CA ILE A 221 6.04 1.11 13.04
C ILE A 221 6.93 1.56 11.89
N TRP A 222 7.90 2.42 12.18
CA TRP A 222 8.67 3.18 11.22
C TRP A 222 10.12 2.72 11.19
N ARG A 223 10.67 2.57 10.01
CA ARG A 223 12.11 2.40 9.85
C ARG A 223 12.86 3.72 10.05
N GLN A 224 14.15 3.62 10.27
CA GLN A 224 15.05 4.75 10.33
C GLN A 224 15.07 5.51 8.99
N VAL A 225 15.06 6.85 9.06
CA VAL A 225 15.13 7.75 7.91
C VAL A 225 16.13 8.88 8.18
N ALA A 226 16.96 9.19 7.19
CA ALA A 226 17.88 10.31 7.23
C ALA A 226 17.38 11.45 6.34
N ALA A 227 17.48 12.68 6.83
CA ALA A 227 17.35 13.87 5.98
C ALA A 227 18.57 14.01 5.06
N PRO A 228 18.49 14.76 3.96
CA PRO A 228 19.66 15.17 3.20
C PRO A 228 20.68 15.85 4.10
N GLU A 229 21.98 15.64 3.82
CA GLU A 229 23.04 16.35 4.53
C GLU A 229 23.02 17.85 4.18
N PHE A 230 23.46 18.66 5.11
CA PHE A 230 23.60 20.10 4.93
C PHE A 230 24.89 20.61 5.61
N SER A 231 25.34 21.80 5.22
CA SER A 231 26.55 22.41 5.74
C SER A 231 26.26 23.76 6.37
N ILE A 232 26.95 24.05 7.48
CA ILE A 232 26.95 25.37 8.13
C ILE A 232 28.36 25.93 8.09
N ILE A 233 28.48 27.18 7.63
CA ILE A 233 29.79 27.89 7.55
C ILE A 233 29.96 28.67 8.87
N ILE A 234 31.01 28.33 9.65
CA ILE A 234 31.38 29.03 10.86
C ILE A 234 32.50 30.02 10.53
N ARG A 235 32.27 31.32 10.73
CA ARG A 235 33.21 32.41 10.38
C ARG A 235 33.73 33.14 11.60
#